data_30d2c2d12c8f5ebb3067dcf30dd60ede
#
_entry.id   30d2c2d12c8f5ebb3067dcf30dd60ede
#
_cell.length_a   1.000
_cell.length_b   1.000
_cell.length_c   1.000
_cell.angle_alpha   90.00
_cell.angle_beta   90.00
_cell.angle_gamma   90.00
#
_symmetry.space_group_name_H-M   'P 1'
#
loop_
_entity.id
_entity.type
_entity.pdbx_description
1 polymer ?
#
loop_
_entity_poly.entity_id
_entity_poly.type
_entity_poly.pdbx_seq_one_letter_code
_entity_poly.pdbx_strand_id
1 'polypeptide(L)'
;HPLGIFAQLVAISVLIPPVTRRLRLPDLVGLLAAGVLVGPYVLHWIDAKSETITLLSDIGAIYLLFTVGLEIDLEEFNRVKSRSVTFGALIFVLGVGTGFGIGQIFGFPLVPSLLLGALMATHTPLGYPIVRSYGAQRDESVIVSVGSTIFTDIAALLLLAVALGLGKGNLTP
;
A
#
# COMPACT_ATOMS: atom_id res chain seq x y z
N HIS A 1 24.11 7.30 11.02
CA HIS A 1 24.60 5.97 11.42
C HIS A 1 23.39 5.01 11.46
N PRO A 2 23.44 3.82 10.83
CA PRO A 2 22.30 2.89 10.73
C PRO A 2 21.65 2.56 12.08
N LEU A 3 22.48 2.35 13.12
CA LEU A 3 22.00 2.08 14.49
C LEU A 3 21.22 3.23 15.09
N GLY A 4 21.56 4.49 14.77
CA GLY A 4 20.83 5.65 15.24
C GLY A 4 19.43 5.72 14.62
N ILE A 5 19.31 5.46 13.31
CA ILE A 5 18.03 5.42 12.60
C ILE A 5 17.14 4.30 13.16
N PHE A 6 17.72 3.12 13.36
CA PHE A 6 17.01 1.99 13.97
C PHE A 6 16.49 2.33 15.36
N ALA A 7 17.34 2.91 16.24
CA ALA A 7 16.95 3.32 17.58
C ALA A 7 15.83 4.37 17.57
N GLN A 8 15.86 5.33 16.64
CA GLN A 8 14.80 6.32 16.47
C GLN A 8 13.49 5.68 16.04
N LEU A 9 13.51 4.74 15.09
CA LEU A 9 12.30 4.03 14.66
C LEU A 9 11.70 3.19 15.78
N VAL A 10 12.54 2.49 16.56
CA VAL A 10 12.08 1.73 17.73
C VAL A 10 11.46 2.67 18.77
N ALA A 11 12.11 3.80 19.06
CA ALA A 11 11.58 4.78 20.01
C ALA A 11 10.21 5.32 19.55
N ILE A 12 10.05 5.67 18.28
CA ILE A 12 8.78 6.11 17.69
C ILE A 12 7.73 5.01 17.84
N SER A 13 8.07 3.77 17.51
CA SER A 13 7.15 2.63 17.57
C SER A 13 6.65 2.34 19.00
N VAL A 14 7.44 2.65 20.01
CA VAL A 14 7.08 2.45 21.42
C VAL A 14 6.34 3.67 22.00
N LEU A 15 6.76 4.89 21.64
CA LEU A 15 6.25 6.11 22.25
C LEU A 15 4.93 6.61 21.64
N ILE A 16 4.73 6.38 20.34
CA ILE A 16 3.55 6.92 19.64
C ILE A 16 2.24 6.19 20.03
N PRO A 17 2.16 4.84 20.09
CA PRO A 17 0.91 4.16 20.41
C PRO A 17 0.24 4.59 21.72
N PRO A 18 0.94 4.79 22.85
CA PRO A 18 0.32 5.32 24.06
C PRO A 18 -0.29 6.71 23.90
N VAL A 19 0.32 7.56 23.07
CA VAL A 19 -0.16 8.91 22.80
C VAL A 19 -1.42 8.86 21.93
N THR A 20 -1.40 8.07 20.87
CA THR A 20 -2.56 7.94 19.95
C THR A 20 -3.77 7.32 20.64
N ARG A 21 -3.57 6.34 21.51
CA ARG A 21 -4.65 5.75 22.34
C ARG A 21 -5.30 6.78 23.25
N ARG A 22 -4.53 7.68 23.84
CA ARG A 22 -5.09 8.80 24.64
C ARG A 22 -5.93 9.75 23.80
N LEU A 23 -5.57 9.93 22.53
CA LEU A 23 -6.31 10.75 21.57
C LEU A 23 -7.48 9.99 20.90
N ARG A 24 -7.71 8.72 21.27
CA ARG A 24 -8.71 7.83 20.66
C ARG A 24 -8.49 7.64 19.14
N LEU A 25 -7.24 7.69 18.71
CA LEU A 25 -6.84 7.44 17.33
C LEU A 25 -6.25 6.03 17.21
N PRO A 26 -6.42 5.37 16.05
CA PRO A 26 -5.73 4.12 15.76
C PRO A 26 -4.21 4.30 15.80
N ASP A 27 -3.49 3.32 16.37
CA ASP A 27 -2.03 3.37 16.52
C ASP A 27 -1.33 3.59 15.17
N LEU A 28 -1.87 3.00 14.09
CA LEU A 28 -1.36 3.16 12.73
C LEU A 28 -1.36 4.62 12.26
N VAL A 29 -2.45 5.35 12.51
CA VAL A 29 -2.57 6.77 12.13
C VAL A 29 -1.51 7.60 12.83
N GLY A 30 -1.25 7.32 14.10
CA GLY A 30 -0.21 8.02 14.85
C GLY A 30 1.20 7.71 14.35
N LEU A 31 1.47 6.46 14.00
CA LEU A 31 2.77 6.07 13.45
C LEU A 31 3.02 6.72 12.08
N LEU A 32 1.99 6.79 11.21
CA LEU A 32 2.07 7.49 9.94
C LEU A 32 2.32 9.00 10.14
N ALA A 33 1.57 9.63 11.04
CA ALA A 33 1.77 11.05 11.37
C ALA A 33 3.18 11.31 11.94
N ALA A 34 3.66 10.44 12.83
CA ALA A 34 5.02 10.53 13.36
C ALA A 34 6.08 10.37 12.25
N GLY A 35 5.88 9.44 11.31
CA GLY A 35 6.74 9.25 10.16
C GLY A 35 6.84 10.50 9.28
N VAL A 36 5.72 11.17 9.03
CA VAL A 36 5.69 12.45 8.29
C VAL A 36 6.43 13.54 9.07
N LEU A 37 6.22 13.64 10.38
CA LEU A 37 6.84 14.67 11.23
C LEU A 37 8.36 14.51 11.29
N VAL A 38 8.86 13.28 11.49
CA VAL A 38 10.30 12.99 11.65
C VAL A 38 11.00 12.89 10.29
N GLY A 39 10.21 12.70 9.23
CA GLY A 39 10.68 12.53 7.87
C GLY A 39 11.32 13.78 7.26
N PRO A 40 11.70 13.68 5.97
CA PRO A 40 12.49 14.70 5.27
C PRO A 40 11.74 16.01 5.00
N TYR A 41 10.44 16.06 5.25
CA TYR A 41 9.62 17.23 4.90
C TYR A 41 9.39 18.19 6.08
N VAL A 42 9.51 17.72 7.33
CA VAL A 42 9.20 18.55 8.51
C VAL A 42 10.44 18.72 9.41
N LEU A 43 10.82 17.70 10.14
CA LEU A 43 11.96 17.79 11.08
C LEU A 43 13.30 17.44 10.46
N HIS A 44 13.33 16.80 9.29
CA HIS A 44 14.55 16.39 8.58
C HIS A 44 15.48 15.51 9.44
N TRP A 45 14.92 14.76 10.41
CA TRP A 45 15.71 13.91 11.30
C TRP A 45 16.10 12.58 10.65
N ILE A 46 15.24 12.10 9.75
CA ILE A 46 15.41 10.81 9.09
C ILE A 46 15.36 11.02 7.57
N ASP A 47 16.40 10.57 6.88
CA ASP A 47 16.41 10.53 5.43
C ASP A 47 15.66 9.29 4.95
N ALA A 48 14.54 9.51 4.25
CA ALA A 48 13.72 8.43 3.68
C ALA A 48 14.47 7.56 2.66
N LYS A 49 15.56 8.06 2.07
CA LYS A 49 16.39 7.34 1.10
C LYS A 49 17.50 6.51 1.76
N SER A 50 17.58 6.49 3.09
CA SER A 50 18.60 5.68 3.76
C SER A 50 18.34 4.20 3.52
N GLU A 51 19.39 3.43 3.24
CA GLU A 51 19.30 1.97 3.04
C GLU A 51 18.63 1.25 4.22
N THR A 52 18.84 1.74 5.44
CA THR A 52 18.22 1.19 6.65
C THR A 52 16.72 1.34 6.64
N ILE A 53 16.20 2.49 6.23
CA ILE A 53 14.75 2.75 6.13
C ILE A 53 14.14 1.85 5.05
N THR A 54 14.77 1.81 3.88
CA THR A 54 14.31 0.97 2.76
C THR A 54 14.25 -0.49 3.17
N LEU A 55 15.33 -1.02 3.76
CA LEU A 55 15.37 -2.41 4.21
C LEU A 55 14.29 -2.73 5.26
N LEU A 56 14.12 -1.87 6.27
CA LEU A 56 13.12 -2.08 7.31
C LEU A 56 11.68 -1.95 6.77
N SER A 57 11.46 -1.06 5.80
CA SER A 57 10.19 -0.91 5.11
C SER A 57 9.84 -2.16 4.30
N ASP A 58 10.79 -2.71 3.55
CA ASP A 58 10.60 -3.93 2.76
C ASP A 58 10.31 -5.14 3.67
N ILE A 59 11.08 -5.29 4.76
CA ILE A 59 10.82 -6.35 5.76
C ILE A 59 9.43 -6.17 6.37
N GLY A 60 9.05 -4.94 6.73
CA GLY A 60 7.75 -4.65 7.30
C GLY A 60 6.61 -4.96 6.33
N ALA A 61 6.75 -4.61 5.06
CA ALA A 61 5.78 -4.90 4.01
C ALA A 61 5.61 -6.42 3.79
N ILE A 62 6.73 -7.15 3.69
CA ILE A 62 6.71 -8.62 3.54
C ILE A 62 6.05 -9.27 4.77
N TYR A 63 6.39 -8.83 5.98
CA TYR A 63 5.81 -9.36 7.21
C TYR A 63 4.31 -9.08 7.31
N LEU A 64 3.88 -7.87 6.92
CA LEU A 64 2.46 -7.53 6.87
C LEU A 64 1.71 -8.44 5.91
N LEU A 65 2.20 -8.58 4.68
CA LEU A 65 1.57 -9.43 3.65
C LEU A 65 1.53 -10.90 4.08
N PHE A 66 2.61 -11.39 4.70
CA PHE A 66 2.67 -12.75 5.23
C PHE A 66 1.62 -12.97 6.34
N THR A 67 1.53 -12.04 7.28
CA THR A 67 0.56 -12.12 8.39
C THR A 67 -0.88 -12.09 7.87
N VAL A 68 -1.17 -11.17 6.94
CA VAL A 68 -2.50 -11.09 6.28
C VAL A 68 -2.80 -12.39 5.54
N GLY A 69 -1.81 -12.95 4.81
CA GLY A 69 -1.97 -14.21 4.09
C GLY A 69 -2.27 -15.40 4.99
N LEU A 70 -1.67 -15.46 6.19
CA LEU A 70 -1.93 -16.53 7.17
C LEU A 70 -3.32 -16.41 7.83
N GLU A 71 -3.87 -15.21 7.92
CA GLU A 71 -5.17 -14.99 8.55
C GLU A 71 -6.36 -15.18 7.60
N ILE A 72 -6.11 -15.27 6.28
CA ILE A 72 -7.16 -15.54 5.30
C ILE A 72 -7.63 -16.99 5.44
N ASP A 73 -8.91 -17.14 5.78
CA ASP A 73 -9.58 -18.43 5.70
C ASP A 73 -9.79 -18.81 4.22
N LEU A 74 -9.09 -19.84 3.75
CA LEU A 74 -9.13 -20.26 2.35
C LEU A 74 -10.51 -20.79 1.94
N GLU A 75 -11.27 -21.38 2.86
CA GLU A 75 -12.63 -21.88 2.57
C GLU A 75 -13.57 -20.68 2.38
N GLU A 76 -13.51 -19.70 3.27
CA GLU A 76 -14.28 -18.47 3.19
C GLU A 76 -13.90 -17.67 1.93
N PHE A 77 -12.59 -17.55 1.65
CA PHE A 77 -12.11 -16.90 0.42
C PHE A 77 -12.63 -17.59 -0.84
N ASN A 78 -12.61 -18.92 -0.89
CA ASN A 78 -13.13 -19.68 -2.03
C ASN A 78 -14.62 -19.42 -2.27
N ARG A 79 -15.38 -19.19 -1.19
CA ARG A 79 -16.81 -18.88 -1.26
C ARG A 79 -17.05 -17.50 -1.88
N VAL A 80 -16.18 -16.51 -1.62
CA VAL A 80 -16.36 -15.12 -2.07
C VAL A 80 -15.43 -14.71 -3.23
N LYS A 81 -14.61 -15.62 -3.76
CA LYS A 81 -13.61 -15.32 -4.81
C LYS A 81 -14.18 -14.58 -6.01
N SER A 82 -15.38 -14.97 -6.48
CA SER A 82 -16.02 -14.29 -7.62
C SER A 82 -16.33 -12.83 -7.29
N ARG A 83 -16.79 -12.54 -6.07
CA ARG A 83 -17.07 -11.18 -5.60
C ARG A 83 -15.78 -10.38 -5.45
N SER A 84 -14.72 -11.01 -4.91
CA SER A 84 -13.38 -10.39 -4.78
C SER A 84 -12.81 -9.99 -6.13
N VAL A 85 -12.89 -10.88 -7.13
CA VAL A 85 -12.40 -10.60 -8.49
C VAL A 85 -13.25 -9.51 -9.15
N THR A 86 -14.58 -9.57 -9.06
CA THR A 86 -15.45 -8.55 -9.65
C THR A 86 -15.22 -7.19 -9.01
N PHE A 87 -15.15 -7.14 -7.69
CA PHE A 87 -14.90 -5.90 -6.95
C PHE A 87 -13.49 -5.35 -7.26
N GLY A 88 -12.47 -6.20 -7.26
CA GLY A 88 -11.11 -5.83 -7.63
C GLY A 88 -11.00 -5.33 -9.07
N ALA A 89 -11.69 -5.98 -10.03
CA ALA A 89 -11.72 -5.52 -11.42
C ALA A 89 -12.37 -4.14 -11.56
N LEU A 90 -13.48 -3.88 -10.85
CA LEU A 90 -14.12 -2.57 -10.85
C LEU A 90 -13.20 -1.49 -10.27
N ILE A 91 -12.59 -1.75 -9.11
CA ILE A 91 -11.64 -0.81 -8.49
C ILE A 91 -10.45 -0.57 -9.41
N PHE A 92 -9.91 -1.63 -10.02
CA PHE A 92 -8.77 -1.53 -10.93
C PHE A 92 -9.10 -0.66 -12.14
N VAL A 93 -10.22 -0.91 -12.82
CA VAL A 93 -10.64 -0.14 -14.00
C VAL A 93 -10.88 1.33 -13.64
N LEU A 94 -11.55 1.59 -12.50
CA LEU A 94 -11.78 2.96 -12.03
C LEU A 94 -10.48 3.66 -11.63
N GLY A 95 -9.57 2.96 -10.93
CA GLY A 95 -8.28 3.49 -10.52
C GLY A 95 -7.40 3.80 -11.73
N VAL A 96 -7.26 2.86 -12.67
CA VAL A 96 -6.53 3.07 -13.93
C VAL A 96 -7.16 4.19 -14.75
N GLY A 97 -8.49 4.18 -14.91
CA GLY A 97 -9.20 5.18 -15.69
C GLY A 97 -9.04 6.59 -15.13
N THR A 98 -9.16 6.76 -13.81
CA THR A 98 -8.98 8.06 -13.15
C THR A 98 -7.53 8.53 -13.23
N GLY A 99 -6.56 7.69 -12.90
CA GLY A 99 -5.14 8.04 -12.95
C GLY A 99 -4.68 8.33 -14.37
N PHE A 100 -5.11 7.54 -15.35
CA PHE A 100 -4.85 7.80 -16.76
C PHE A 100 -5.48 9.12 -17.20
N GLY A 101 -6.75 9.37 -16.86
CA GLY A 101 -7.45 10.62 -17.19
C GLY A 101 -6.76 11.85 -16.61
N ILE A 102 -6.33 11.77 -15.34
CA ILE A 102 -5.53 12.83 -14.70
C ILE A 102 -4.23 13.06 -15.48
N GLY A 103 -3.51 11.98 -15.80
CA GLY A 103 -2.27 12.08 -16.58
C GLY A 103 -2.48 12.81 -17.92
N GLN A 104 -3.55 12.49 -18.66
CA GLN A 104 -3.87 13.15 -19.92
C GLN A 104 -4.23 14.63 -19.73
N ILE A 105 -4.99 14.99 -18.69
CA ILE A 105 -5.34 16.39 -18.37
C ILE A 105 -4.07 17.21 -18.09
N PHE A 106 -3.08 16.63 -17.42
CA PHE A 106 -1.80 17.30 -17.17
C PHE A 106 -0.80 17.18 -18.34
N GLY A 107 -1.22 16.65 -19.49
CA GLY A 107 -0.39 16.55 -20.68
C GLY A 107 0.72 15.49 -20.62
N PHE A 108 0.58 14.50 -19.75
CA PHE A 108 1.55 13.41 -19.69
C PHE A 108 1.45 12.52 -20.93
N PRO A 109 2.58 12.03 -21.46
CA PRO A 109 2.61 10.99 -22.49
C PRO A 109 1.87 9.72 -22.05
N LEU A 110 1.57 8.83 -23.02
CA LEU A 110 0.83 7.59 -22.79
C LEU A 110 1.39 6.75 -21.64
N VAL A 111 2.69 6.49 -21.66
CA VAL A 111 3.35 5.61 -20.66
C VAL A 111 3.28 6.18 -19.25
N PRO A 112 3.69 7.44 -18.96
CA PRO A 112 3.51 8.05 -17.66
C PRO A 112 2.05 8.09 -17.18
N SER A 113 1.09 8.33 -18.10
CA SER A 113 -0.34 8.31 -17.74
C SER A 113 -0.81 6.91 -17.33
N LEU A 114 -0.36 5.86 -18.02
CA LEU A 114 -0.63 4.48 -17.63
C LEU A 114 0.01 4.11 -16.28
N LEU A 115 1.24 4.57 -16.03
CA LEU A 115 1.92 4.35 -14.76
C LEU A 115 1.18 5.03 -13.60
N LEU A 116 0.70 6.26 -13.81
CA LEU A 116 -0.11 6.95 -12.81
C LEU A 116 -1.42 6.20 -12.56
N GLY A 117 -2.04 5.66 -13.61
CA GLY A 117 -3.22 4.81 -13.50
C GLY A 117 -2.95 3.53 -12.69
N ALA A 118 -1.85 2.84 -12.97
CA ALA A 118 -1.45 1.65 -12.22
C ALA A 118 -1.23 1.95 -10.74
N LEU A 119 -0.56 3.05 -10.41
CA LEU A 119 -0.34 3.49 -9.03
C LEU A 119 -1.66 3.80 -8.30
N MET A 120 -2.63 4.42 -8.97
CA MET A 120 -3.92 4.74 -8.37
C MET A 120 -4.85 3.53 -8.24
N ALA A 121 -4.57 2.45 -8.96
CA ALA A 121 -5.39 1.24 -8.93
C ALA A 121 -5.00 0.26 -7.82
N THR A 122 -3.84 0.43 -7.20
CA THR A 122 -3.35 -0.46 -6.12
C THR A 122 -3.70 0.08 -4.75
N HIS A 123 -4.07 -0.81 -3.84
CA HIS A 123 -4.44 -0.48 -2.48
C HIS A 123 -3.71 -1.40 -1.51
N THR A 124 -2.87 -0.84 -0.66
CA THR A 124 -2.27 -1.61 0.42
C THR A 124 -3.29 -1.80 1.54
N PRO A 125 -3.43 -2.99 2.14
CA PRO A 125 -4.41 -3.26 3.20
C PRO A 125 -3.99 -2.63 4.55
N LEU A 126 -3.67 -1.35 4.55
CA LEU A 126 -3.27 -0.59 5.75
C LEU A 126 -4.34 -0.56 6.84
N GLY A 127 -5.62 -0.67 6.45
CA GLY A 127 -6.73 -0.72 7.39
C GLY A 127 -6.90 -2.08 8.08
N TYR A 128 -6.24 -3.14 7.61
CA TYR A 128 -6.43 -4.49 8.12
C TYR A 128 -6.11 -4.63 9.64
N PRO A 129 -5.02 -4.08 10.19
CA PRO A 129 -4.75 -4.11 11.61
C PRO A 129 -5.86 -3.44 12.45
N ILE A 130 -6.51 -2.41 11.90
CA ILE A 130 -7.64 -1.73 12.56
C ILE A 130 -8.85 -2.66 12.59
N VAL A 131 -9.21 -3.25 11.46
CA VAL A 131 -10.32 -4.21 11.34
C VAL A 131 -10.11 -5.39 12.29
N ARG A 132 -8.89 -5.89 12.36
CA ARG A 132 -8.50 -6.96 13.27
C ARG A 132 -8.68 -6.59 14.76
N SER A 133 -8.35 -5.35 15.14
CA SER A 133 -8.52 -4.88 16.53
C SER A 133 -9.98 -4.84 16.98
N TYR A 134 -10.92 -4.78 16.03
CA TYR A 134 -12.36 -4.87 16.26
C TYR A 134 -12.94 -6.28 16.11
N GLY A 135 -12.11 -7.28 15.81
CA GLY A 135 -12.54 -8.67 15.64
C GLY A 135 -13.34 -8.94 14.36
N ALA A 136 -13.34 -8.00 13.40
CA ALA A 136 -14.14 -8.05 12.18
C ALA A 136 -13.39 -8.67 10.97
N GLN A 137 -12.26 -9.35 11.18
CA GLN A 137 -11.45 -9.93 10.11
C GLN A 137 -12.15 -11.06 9.33
N ARG A 138 -13.20 -11.65 9.91
CA ARG A 138 -14.01 -12.72 9.28
C ARG A 138 -15.25 -12.20 8.55
N ASP A 139 -15.49 -10.91 8.58
CA ASP A 139 -16.62 -10.33 7.85
C ASP A 139 -16.41 -10.50 6.35
N GLU A 140 -17.44 -10.92 5.62
CA GLU A 140 -17.41 -11.16 4.18
C GLU A 140 -16.85 -9.94 3.42
N SER A 141 -17.27 -8.74 3.81
CA SER A 141 -16.81 -7.48 3.21
C SER A 141 -15.30 -7.29 3.32
N VAL A 142 -14.71 -7.69 4.47
CA VAL A 142 -13.27 -7.61 4.71
C VAL A 142 -12.53 -8.63 3.85
N ILE A 143 -13.03 -9.87 3.80
CA ILE A 143 -12.43 -10.95 3.00
C ILE A 143 -12.47 -10.59 1.51
N VAL A 144 -13.60 -10.07 1.02
CA VAL A 144 -13.75 -9.58 -0.35
C VAL A 144 -12.78 -8.45 -0.63
N SER A 145 -12.65 -7.49 0.29
CA SER A 145 -11.74 -6.34 0.12
C SER A 145 -10.28 -6.78 0.07
N VAL A 146 -9.84 -7.63 1.00
CA VAL A 146 -8.46 -8.17 1.01
C VAL A 146 -8.18 -9.02 -0.23
N GLY A 147 -9.13 -9.88 -0.62
CA GLY A 147 -9.02 -10.68 -1.83
C GLY A 147 -8.95 -9.84 -3.10
N SER A 148 -9.66 -8.72 -3.15
CA SER A 148 -9.61 -7.78 -4.28
C SER A 148 -8.25 -7.10 -4.41
N THR A 149 -7.56 -6.85 -3.30
CA THR A 149 -6.21 -6.26 -3.30
C THR A 149 -5.22 -7.15 -4.04
N ILE A 150 -5.26 -8.47 -3.79
CA ILE A 150 -4.40 -9.44 -4.50
C ILE A 150 -4.62 -9.34 -6.01
N PHE A 151 -5.88 -9.24 -6.43
CA PHE A 151 -6.22 -9.10 -7.84
C PHE A 151 -5.68 -7.78 -8.41
N THR A 152 -5.91 -6.64 -7.74
CA THR A 152 -5.46 -5.32 -8.21
C THR A 152 -3.94 -5.22 -8.28
N ASP A 153 -3.21 -5.83 -7.33
CA ASP A 153 -1.75 -5.82 -7.32
C ASP A 153 -1.18 -6.60 -8.51
N ILE A 154 -1.71 -7.81 -8.78
CA ILE A 154 -1.30 -8.60 -9.95
C ILE A 154 -1.62 -7.85 -11.25
N ALA A 155 -2.82 -7.29 -11.36
CA ALA A 155 -3.24 -6.55 -12.55
C ALA A 155 -2.39 -5.29 -12.77
N ALA A 156 -2.02 -4.57 -11.70
CA ALA A 156 -1.16 -3.40 -11.78
C ALA A 156 0.28 -3.76 -12.18
N LEU A 157 0.83 -4.87 -11.68
CA LEU A 157 2.14 -5.36 -12.11
C LEU A 157 2.15 -5.74 -13.58
N LEU A 158 1.08 -6.38 -14.08
CA LEU A 158 0.92 -6.69 -15.51
C LEU A 158 0.82 -5.41 -16.34
N LEU A 159 0.02 -4.43 -15.90
CA LEU A 159 -0.08 -3.14 -16.57
C LEU A 159 1.26 -2.40 -16.60
N LEU A 160 1.98 -2.42 -15.47
CA LEU A 160 3.33 -1.87 -15.36
C LEU A 160 4.29 -2.52 -16.37
N ALA A 161 4.29 -3.85 -16.44
CA ALA A 161 5.14 -4.60 -17.38
C ALA A 161 4.84 -4.21 -18.84
N VAL A 162 3.56 -4.09 -19.20
CA VAL A 162 3.13 -3.65 -20.53
C VAL A 162 3.55 -2.20 -20.80
N ALA A 163 3.31 -1.29 -19.85
CA ALA A 163 3.67 0.12 -20.00
C ALA A 163 5.18 0.33 -20.20
N LEU A 164 6.00 -0.41 -19.42
CA LEU A 164 7.47 -0.37 -19.55
C LEU A 164 7.93 -1.00 -20.88
N GLY A 165 7.26 -2.05 -21.36
CA GLY A 165 7.52 -2.64 -22.67
C GLY A 165 7.26 -1.66 -23.81
N LEU A 166 6.14 -0.93 -23.76
CA LEU A 166 5.81 0.12 -24.71
C LEU A 166 6.81 1.29 -24.65
N GLY A 167 7.25 1.66 -23.45
CA GLY A 167 8.26 2.71 -23.25
C GLY A 167 9.61 2.38 -23.86
N LYS A 168 10.06 1.12 -23.75
CA LYS A 168 11.33 0.66 -24.35
C LYS A 168 11.29 0.60 -25.88
N GLY A 169 10.13 0.30 -26.48
CA GLY A 169 9.95 0.30 -27.92
C GLY A 169 10.07 1.68 -28.56
N ASN A 170 9.88 2.76 -27.80
CA ASN A 170 10.02 4.14 -28.26
C ASN A 170 11.41 4.76 -27.96
N LEU A 171 12.33 4.00 -27.38
CA LEU A 171 13.69 4.44 -27.02
C LEU A 171 14.78 3.89 -27.96
N THR A 172 14.40 3.17 -29.00
CA THR A 172 15.34 2.82 -30.09
C THR A 172 15.38 3.98 -31.09
N PRO A 173 16.55 4.60 -31.28
CA PRO A 173 16.73 5.69 -32.26
C PRO A 173 16.49 5.22 -33.66
#